data_22201988dd8c22fadc9e9eb9387b0799
#
_entry.id   22201988dd8c22fadc9e9eb9387b0799
#
_cell.length_a   1.000
_cell.length_b   1.000
_cell.length_c   1.000
_cell.angle_alpha   90.00
_cell.angle_beta   90.00
_cell.angle_gamma   90.00
#
_symmetry.space_group_name_H-M   'P 1'
#
loop_
_entity.id
_entity.type
_entity.pdbx_description
1 polymer ?
#
loop_
_entity_poly.entity_id
_entity_poly.type
_entity_poly.pdbx_seq_one_letter_code
_entity_poly.pdbx_strand_id
1 'polypeptide(L)'
;MILNCENMKSLMDFKHNNHQLAILNRQAPEDSNVFFSELNITPFSTSGYVSSENSLKDISKLTEEKIPSKIRKNLFFEKWLNDMSEICKMFCLFQEKDKISFWLGSERGCKRFHVDMVPYRCLVTYSGQGTELLPDNAADRNAFI
;
A
#
# COMPACT_ATOMS: atom_id res chain seq x y z
N MET A 1 16.48 -12.05 -0.29
CA MET A 1 17.11 -11.18 -1.30
C MET A 1 16.06 -10.22 -1.87
N ILE A 2 16.46 -9.01 -2.18
CA ILE A 2 15.55 -7.94 -2.61
C ILE A 2 15.68 -7.70 -4.11
N LEU A 3 14.55 -7.64 -4.81
CA LEU A 3 14.48 -7.26 -6.22
C LEU A 3 14.10 -5.77 -6.30
N ASN A 4 15.00 -4.96 -6.85
CA ASN A 4 14.71 -3.54 -7.10
C ASN A 4 14.11 -3.41 -8.50
N CYS A 5 12.90 -2.84 -8.55
CA CYS A 5 12.13 -2.70 -9.79
C CYS A 5 12.13 -1.25 -10.26
N GLU A 6 12.09 -1.06 -11.58
CA GLU A 6 12.06 0.27 -12.19
C GLU A 6 10.63 0.71 -12.58
N ASN A 7 9.72 -0.27 -12.74
CA ASN A 7 8.36 -0.01 -13.15
C ASN A 7 7.41 -1.11 -12.65
N MET A 8 6.11 -0.91 -12.87
CA MET A 8 5.07 -1.85 -12.45
C MET A 8 5.19 -3.21 -13.14
N LYS A 9 5.64 -3.24 -14.39
CA LYS A 9 5.85 -4.50 -15.11
C LYS A 9 6.89 -5.36 -14.41
N SER A 10 7.98 -4.77 -13.97
CA SER A 10 9.02 -5.48 -13.21
C SER A 10 8.48 -6.04 -11.90
N LEU A 11 7.59 -5.31 -11.22
CA LEU A 11 6.91 -5.83 -10.04
C LEU A 11 6.06 -7.06 -10.35
N MET A 12 5.35 -7.06 -11.47
CA MET A 12 4.53 -8.19 -11.87
C MET A 12 5.35 -9.45 -12.11
N ASP A 13 6.58 -9.30 -12.59
CA ASP A 13 7.49 -10.41 -12.83
C ASP A 13 8.04 -11.03 -11.54
N PHE A 14 7.87 -10.37 -10.41
CA PHE A 14 8.30 -10.85 -9.08
C PHE A 14 7.78 -12.26 -8.76
N LYS A 15 6.59 -12.59 -9.21
CA LYS A 15 5.96 -13.89 -8.97
C LYS A 15 6.80 -15.06 -9.49
N HIS A 16 7.58 -14.82 -10.52
CA HIS A 16 8.41 -15.83 -11.18
C HIS A 16 9.87 -15.83 -10.74
N ASN A 17 10.20 -15.01 -9.74
CA ASN A 17 11.54 -14.86 -9.21
C ASN A 17 11.68 -15.49 -7.82
N ASN A 18 12.91 -15.85 -7.45
CA ASN A 18 13.23 -16.42 -6.15
C ASN A 18 13.50 -15.35 -5.08
N HIS A 19 13.11 -14.11 -5.32
CA HIS A 19 13.27 -13.03 -4.36
C HIS A 19 12.13 -13.05 -3.34
N GLN A 20 12.44 -12.66 -2.11
CA GLN A 20 11.46 -12.56 -1.03
C GLN A 20 10.72 -11.24 -1.05
N LEU A 21 11.29 -10.23 -1.66
CA LEU A 21 10.79 -8.87 -1.67
C LEU A 21 11.10 -8.19 -2.99
N ALA A 22 10.15 -7.46 -3.52
CA ALA A 22 10.35 -6.57 -4.65
C ALA A 22 9.99 -5.14 -4.21
N ILE A 23 10.83 -4.18 -4.59
CA ILE A 23 10.64 -2.78 -4.24
C ILE A 23 10.62 -1.93 -5.52
N LEU A 24 9.61 -1.08 -5.62
CA LEU A 24 9.53 -0.04 -6.63
C LEU A 24 9.51 1.32 -5.92
N ASN A 25 10.58 2.10 -6.13
CA ASN A 25 10.62 3.46 -5.64
C ASN A 25 9.96 4.38 -6.66
N ARG A 26 8.97 5.14 -6.21
CA ARG A 26 8.24 6.08 -7.05
C ARG A 26 8.47 7.50 -6.56
N GLN A 27 8.58 8.44 -7.49
CA GLN A 27 8.70 9.86 -7.15
C GLN A 27 7.33 10.41 -6.77
N ALA A 28 7.26 11.10 -5.62
CA ALA A 28 6.02 11.74 -5.18
C ALA A 28 5.73 12.97 -6.05
N PRO A 29 4.46 13.19 -6.45
CA PRO A 29 4.06 14.42 -7.13
C PRO A 29 4.31 15.66 -6.25
N GLU A 30 4.58 16.81 -6.87
CA GLU A 30 4.89 18.04 -6.15
C GLU A 30 3.82 18.48 -5.16
N ASP A 31 2.56 18.30 -5.51
CA ASP A 31 1.41 18.71 -4.69
C ASP A 31 1.02 17.70 -3.62
N SER A 32 1.68 16.55 -3.56
CA SER A 32 1.33 15.48 -2.62
C SER A 32 1.61 15.81 -1.17
N ASN A 33 2.70 16.54 -0.89
CA ASN A 33 3.10 16.85 0.48
C ASN A 33 2.06 17.66 1.24
N VAL A 34 1.48 18.66 0.60
CA VAL A 34 0.45 19.50 1.22
C VAL A 34 -0.80 18.65 1.52
N PHE A 35 -1.21 17.85 0.56
CA PHE A 35 -2.37 16.96 0.73
C PHE A 35 -2.19 16.00 1.90
N PHE A 36 -1.09 15.28 1.94
CA PHE A 36 -0.85 14.29 3.00
C PHE A 36 -0.60 14.92 4.35
N SER A 37 -0.04 16.12 4.41
CA SER A 37 0.10 16.86 5.67
C SER A 37 -1.27 17.18 6.27
N GLU A 38 -2.21 17.62 5.45
CA GLU A 38 -3.57 17.89 5.91
C GLU A 38 -4.31 16.61 6.30
N LEU A 39 -4.17 15.57 5.48
CA LEU A 39 -4.79 14.28 5.75
C LEU A 39 -4.35 13.68 7.08
N ASN A 40 -3.07 13.82 7.40
CA ASN A 40 -2.48 13.19 8.58
C ASN A 40 -2.69 13.98 9.89
N ILE A 41 -3.35 15.14 9.84
CA ILE A 41 -3.67 15.92 11.05
C ILE A 41 -4.58 15.08 11.97
N THR A 42 -5.56 14.38 11.40
CA THR A 42 -6.47 13.53 12.16
C THR A 42 -6.20 12.06 11.78
N PRO A 43 -5.80 11.22 12.74
CA PRO A 43 -5.60 9.80 12.45
C PRO A 43 -6.87 9.13 11.95
N PHE A 44 -6.72 8.25 10.98
CA PHE A 44 -7.83 7.47 10.45
C PHE A 44 -7.36 6.09 10.02
N SER A 45 -8.29 5.16 9.92
CA SER A 45 -8.06 3.88 9.27
C SER A 45 -9.38 3.37 8.68
N THR A 46 -9.28 2.66 7.59
CA THR A 46 -10.41 2.00 6.97
C THR A 46 -9.94 0.68 6.35
N SER A 47 -10.84 -0.29 6.31
CA SER A 47 -10.52 -1.58 5.71
C SER A 47 -11.77 -2.18 5.06
N GLY A 48 -11.54 -3.08 4.14
CA GLY A 48 -12.62 -3.77 3.43
C GLY A 48 -12.07 -4.54 2.25
N TYR A 49 -12.96 -4.97 1.39
CA TYR A 49 -12.59 -5.65 0.17
C TYR A 49 -12.65 -4.72 -1.03
N VAL A 50 -11.70 -4.88 -1.92
CA VAL A 50 -11.62 -4.13 -3.17
C VAL A 50 -11.60 -5.13 -4.33
N SER A 51 -12.53 -4.98 -5.26
CA SER A 51 -12.60 -5.83 -6.45
C SER A 51 -11.83 -5.22 -7.61
N SER A 52 -11.31 -6.08 -8.47
CA SER A 52 -10.63 -5.63 -9.69
C SER A 52 -11.57 -4.81 -10.59
N GLU A 53 -12.82 -5.26 -10.71
CA GLU A 53 -13.80 -4.62 -11.58
C GLU A 53 -14.27 -3.26 -11.09
N ASN A 54 -14.40 -3.08 -9.77
CA ASN A 54 -14.94 -1.87 -9.16
C ASN A 54 -13.97 -1.20 -8.21
N SER A 55 -12.67 -1.29 -8.46
CA SER A 55 -11.65 -0.85 -7.49
C SER A 55 -11.80 0.63 -7.10
N LEU A 56 -12.01 1.52 -8.05
CA LEU A 56 -12.17 2.94 -7.77
C LEU A 56 -13.40 3.22 -6.91
N LYS A 57 -14.52 2.60 -7.24
CA LYS A 57 -15.78 2.74 -6.50
C LYS A 57 -15.66 2.18 -5.09
N ASP A 58 -15.05 1.02 -4.94
CA ASP A 58 -14.87 0.37 -3.64
C ASP A 58 -13.98 1.22 -2.73
N ILE A 59 -12.86 1.72 -3.24
CA ILE A 59 -11.96 2.58 -2.47
C ILE A 59 -12.62 3.90 -2.13
N SER A 60 -13.37 4.50 -3.06
CA SER A 60 -14.13 5.72 -2.80
C SER A 60 -15.07 5.56 -1.62
N LYS A 61 -15.80 4.45 -1.56
CA LYS A 61 -16.71 4.17 -0.43
C LYS A 61 -15.96 4.03 0.89
N LEU A 62 -14.84 3.31 0.88
CA LEU A 62 -14.06 3.10 2.10
C LEU A 62 -13.46 4.39 2.63
N THR A 63 -13.08 5.31 1.76
CA THR A 63 -12.48 6.59 2.16
C THR A 63 -13.54 7.63 2.54
N GLU A 64 -14.70 7.61 1.91
CA GLU A 64 -15.77 8.58 2.14
C GLU A 64 -16.22 8.65 3.59
N GLU A 65 -16.29 7.50 4.26
CA GLU A 65 -16.72 7.42 5.65
C GLU A 65 -15.68 7.92 6.64
N LYS A 66 -14.40 7.89 6.27
CA LYS A 66 -13.29 8.12 7.21
C LYS A 66 -12.52 9.40 6.95
N ILE A 67 -12.58 9.93 5.74
CA ILE A 67 -11.84 11.14 5.36
C ILE A 67 -12.81 12.33 5.27
N PRO A 68 -12.52 13.44 5.97
CA PRO A 68 -13.39 14.62 5.95
C PRO A 68 -13.63 15.16 4.55
N SER A 69 -14.83 15.68 4.31
CA SER A 69 -15.20 16.20 2.99
C SER A 69 -14.29 17.34 2.52
N LYS A 70 -13.74 18.13 3.44
CA LYS A 70 -12.79 19.19 3.13
C LYS A 70 -11.56 18.65 2.41
N ILE A 71 -11.04 17.52 2.88
CA ILE A 71 -9.86 16.87 2.30
C ILE A 71 -10.24 16.19 0.99
N ARG A 72 -11.42 15.57 0.91
CA ARG A 72 -11.91 14.93 -0.31
C ARG A 72 -12.15 15.90 -1.47
N LYS A 73 -12.30 17.19 -1.19
CA LYS A 73 -12.44 18.24 -2.20
C LYS A 73 -11.11 18.72 -2.77
N ASN A 74 -9.99 18.31 -2.19
CA ASN A 74 -8.67 18.65 -2.73
C ASN A 74 -8.50 17.97 -4.09
N LEU A 75 -7.94 18.71 -5.05
CA LEU A 75 -7.73 18.18 -6.40
C LEU A 75 -6.84 16.95 -6.44
N PHE A 76 -5.91 16.83 -5.52
CA PHE A 76 -5.03 15.68 -5.43
C PHE A 76 -5.76 14.41 -4.99
N PHE A 77 -6.89 14.53 -4.31
CA PHE A 77 -7.62 13.37 -3.78
C PHE A 77 -8.00 12.38 -4.88
N GLU A 78 -8.49 12.86 -6.01
CA GLU A 78 -8.85 11.99 -7.14
C GLU A 78 -7.62 11.27 -7.72
N LYS A 79 -6.51 11.98 -7.84
CA LYS A 79 -5.24 11.36 -8.30
C LYS A 79 -4.82 10.23 -7.37
N TRP A 80 -4.96 10.45 -6.08
CA TRP A 80 -4.62 9.46 -5.07
C TRP A 80 -5.55 8.23 -5.15
N LEU A 81 -6.85 8.46 -5.26
CA LEU A 81 -7.82 7.36 -5.44
C LEU A 81 -7.52 6.55 -6.69
N ASN A 82 -7.23 7.21 -7.80
CA ASN A 82 -6.90 6.54 -9.05
C ASN A 82 -5.62 5.71 -8.93
N ASP A 83 -4.61 6.23 -8.26
CA ASP A 83 -3.37 5.51 -8.03
C ASP A 83 -3.61 4.24 -7.20
N MET A 84 -4.34 4.36 -6.09
CA MET A 84 -4.69 3.20 -5.27
C MET A 84 -5.51 2.18 -6.06
N SER A 85 -6.44 2.65 -6.88
CA SER A 85 -7.27 1.78 -7.71
C SER A 85 -6.43 0.99 -8.71
N GLU A 86 -5.49 1.63 -9.38
CA GLU A 86 -4.62 0.95 -10.34
C GLU A 86 -3.70 -0.08 -9.67
N ILE A 87 -3.20 0.25 -8.48
CA ILE A 87 -2.39 -0.71 -7.71
C ILE A 87 -3.22 -1.91 -7.29
N CYS A 88 -4.46 -1.70 -6.84
CA CYS A 88 -5.35 -2.80 -6.47
C CYS A 88 -5.66 -3.70 -7.67
N LYS A 89 -5.91 -3.14 -8.84
CA LYS A 89 -6.12 -3.91 -10.07
C LYS A 89 -4.88 -4.75 -10.41
N MET A 90 -3.72 -4.12 -10.33
CA MET A 90 -2.46 -4.80 -10.59
C MET A 90 -2.25 -5.97 -9.62
N PHE A 91 -2.53 -5.75 -8.33
CA PHE A 91 -2.35 -6.79 -7.33
C PHE A 91 -3.36 -7.92 -7.46
N CYS A 92 -4.60 -7.62 -7.84
CA CYS A 92 -5.57 -8.64 -8.21
C CYS A 92 -5.07 -9.50 -9.36
N LEU A 93 -4.56 -8.87 -10.42
CA LEU A 93 -4.00 -9.57 -11.57
C LEU A 93 -2.78 -10.40 -11.17
N PHE A 94 -1.90 -9.85 -10.35
CA PHE A 94 -0.72 -10.55 -9.84
C PHE A 94 -1.08 -11.83 -9.10
N GLN A 95 -2.13 -11.80 -8.28
CA GLN A 95 -2.58 -12.95 -7.51
C GLN A 95 -3.58 -13.83 -8.26
N GLU A 96 -3.99 -13.45 -9.46
CA GLU A 96 -5.04 -14.13 -10.23
C GLU A 96 -6.34 -14.25 -9.41
N LYS A 97 -6.72 -13.14 -8.77
CA LYS A 97 -7.93 -13.04 -7.95
C LYS A 97 -8.77 -11.83 -8.38
N ASP A 98 -10.09 -11.94 -8.19
CA ASP A 98 -11.02 -10.86 -8.54
C ASP A 98 -11.14 -9.82 -7.42
N LYS A 99 -10.73 -10.16 -6.22
CA LYS A 99 -10.94 -9.35 -5.03
C LYS A 99 -9.78 -9.51 -4.05
N ILE A 100 -9.42 -8.43 -3.40
CA ILE A 100 -8.35 -8.41 -2.39
C ILE A 100 -8.85 -7.75 -1.11
N SER A 101 -8.20 -8.10 -0.02
CA SER A 101 -8.35 -7.43 1.25
C SER A 101 -7.53 -6.13 1.21
N PHE A 102 -8.13 -5.03 1.65
CA PHE A 102 -7.54 -3.69 1.58
C PHE A 102 -7.58 -3.02 2.94
N TRP A 103 -6.48 -2.37 3.29
CA TRP A 103 -6.40 -1.52 4.47
C TRP A 103 -5.70 -0.22 4.10
N LEU A 104 -6.24 0.89 4.60
CA LEU A 104 -5.66 2.21 4.42
C LEU A 104 -5.68 2.94 5.77
N GLY A 105 -4.58 3.56 6.13
CA GLY A 105 -4.53 4.30 7.37
C GLY A 105 -3.37 5.26 7.45
N SER A 106 -3.46 6.19 8.39
CA SER A 106 -2.45 7.20 8.68
C SER A 106 -1.43 6.76 9.72
N GLU A 107 -1.70 5.66 10.42
CA GLU A 107 -0.83 5.19 11.49
C GLU A 107 -0.11 3.91 11.08
N ARG A 108 1.05 3.74 11.70
CA ARG A 108 1.83 2.54 11.53
C ARG A 108 1.13 1.35 12.21
N GLY A 109 1.10 0.22 11.52
CA GLY A 109 0.48 -0.98 12.06
C GLY A 109 1.30 -1.64 13.16
N CYS A 110 2.10 -2.65 12.84
CA CYS A 110 2.89 -3.38 13.81
C CYS A 110 4.26 -2.74 14.03
N LYS A 111 4.69 -2.64 15.31
CA LYS A 111 5.99 -2.08 15.69
C LYS A 111 7.10 -3.11 15.76
N ARG A 112 6.77 -4.39 15.66
CA ARG A 112 7.73 -5.49 15.71
C ARG A 112 8.04 -6.03 14.33
N PHE A 113 9.27 -6.44 14.11
CA PHE A 113 9.61 -7.20 12.91
C PHE A 113 8.91 -8.56 12.97
N HIS A 114 8.31 -8.96 11.87
CA HIS A 114 7.59 -10.22 11.77
C HIS A 114 7.49 -10.67 10.32
N VAL A 115 7.03 -11.89 10.11
CA VAL A 115 6.73 -12.44 8.80
C VAL A 115 5.20 -12.52 8.65
N ASP A 116 4.69 -11.99 7.55
CA ASP A 116 3.26 -12.07 7.27
C ASP A 116 2.85 -13.49 6.91
N MET A 117 1.67 -13.90 7.41
CA MET A 117 1.12 -15.24 7.19
C MET A 117 0.21 -15.31 5.96
N VAL A 118 0.51 -14.51 4.95
CA VAL A 118 -0.21 -14.50 3.67
C VAL A 118 0.77 -14.77 2.54
N PRO A 119 0.33 -15.36 1.40
CA PRO A 119 1.22 -15.65 0.28
C PRO A 119 1.93 -14.41 -0.27
N TYR A 120 1.19 -13.33 -0.43
CA TYR A 120 1.72 -12.06 -0.92
C TYR A 120 1.07 -10.89 -0.19
N ARG A 121 1.83 -9.84 -0.01
CA ARG A 121 1.37 -8.57 0.53
C ARG A 121 1.93 -7.43 -0.31
N CYS A 122 1.06 -6.53 -0.71
CA CYS A 122 1.44 -5.30 -1.39
C CYS A 122 1.34 -4.15 -0.40
N LEU A 123 2.43 -3.43 -0.19
CA LEU A 123 2.49 -2.28 0.71
C LEU A 123 2.84 -1.04 -0.10
N VAL A 124 2.11 0.04 0.13
CA VAL A 124 2.38 1.33 -0.50
C VAL A 124 2.47 2.39 0.58
N THR A 125 3.56 3.13 0.58
CA THR A 125 3.74 4.28 1.47
C THR A 125 3.64 5.56 0.65
N TYR A 126 2.63 6.36 0.93
CA TYR A 126 2.43 7.63 0.23
C TYR A 126 3.09 8.81 0.94
N SER A 127 3.31 8.71 2.24
CA SER A 127 3.87 9.79 3.03
C SER A 127 4.56 9.22 4.26
N GLY A 128 5.64 9.88 4.68
CA GLY A 128 6.40 9.48 5.86
C GLY A 128 7.35 8.33 5.60
N GLN A 129 7.81 7.71 6.69
CA GLN A 129 8.73 6.59 6.64
C GLN A 129 7.98 5.31 6.29
N GLY A 130 8.50 4.57 5.31
CA GLY A 130 7.93 3.29 4.90
C GLY A 130 8.23 2.14 5.87
N THR A 131 7.89 0.95 5.43
CA THR A 131 8.15 -0.28 6.18
C THR A 131 9.65 -0.50 6.37
N GLU A 132 10.05 -0.77 7.58
CA GLU A 132 11.42 -1.16 7.90
C GLU A 132 11.61 -2.64 7.68
N LEU A 133 12.76 -3.00 7.12
CA LEU A 133 13.10 -4.38 6.79
C LEU A 133 14.27 -4.85 7.65
N LEU A 134 14.17 -6.05 8.17
CA LEU A 134 15.24 -6.69 8.90
C LEU A 134 15.84 -7.79 8.02
N PRO A 135 17.13 -7.70 7.63
CA PRO A 135 17.78 -8.77 6.88
C PRO A 135 17.77 -10.09 7.67
N ASP A 136 17.62 -11.21 6.99
CA ASP A 136 17.56 -12.52 7.65
C ASP A 136 18.77 -12.80 8.53
N ASN A 137 19.96 -12.39 8.13
CA ASN A 137 21.18 -12.59 8.91
C ASN A 137 21.28 -11.74 10.15
N ALA A 138 20.42 -10.73 10.30
CA ALA A 138 20.33 -9.88 11.50
C ALA A 138 19.17 -10.25 12.41
N ALA A 139 18.32 -11.21 12.01
CA ALA A 139 17.15 -11.60 12.76
C ALA A 139 17.48 -12.65 13.81
N ASP A 140 17.13 -12.38 15.07
CA ASP A 140 17.12 -13.40 16.12
C ASP A 140 15.71 -13.98 16.22
N ARG A 141 15.52 -15.13 15.60
CA ARG A 141 14.20 -15.76 15.52
C ARG A 141 13.73 -16.35 16.86
N ASN A 142 14.63 -16.49 17.81
CA ASN A 142 14.29 -16.97 19.16
C ASN A 142 13.76 -15.84 20.07
N ALA A 143 13.92 -14.60 19.65
CA ALA A 143 13.47 -13.45 20.43
C ALA A 143 11.95 -13.19 20.30
N PHE A 144 11.27 -13.89 19.40
CA PHE A 144 9.83 -13.74 19.16
C PHE A 144 9.01 -14.75 19.94
N ILE A 145 9.08 -14.67 21.22
CA ILE A 145 8.29 -15.56 22.08
C ILE A 145 7.17 -14.77 22.73
#